data_85a18f6fd1f5595d96165cbae0b66503
#
_entry.id   85a18f6fd1f5595d96165cbae0b66503
#
_cell.length_a   1.000
_cell.length_b   1.000
_cell.length_c   1.000
_cell.angle_alpha   90.00
_cell.angle_beta   90.00
_cell.angle_gamma   90.00
#
_symmetry.space_group_name_H-M   'P 1'
#
loop_
_entity.id
_entity.type
_entity.pdbx_description
1 polymer ?
#
loop_
_entity_poly.entity_id
_entity_poly.type
_entity_poly.pdbx_seq_one_letter_code
_entity_poly.pdbx_strand_id
1 'polypeptide(L)'
;MTKNIHDQRILILDFGSQYTQLVARRVREIGVYCELWSWDVEEADIREFNPDGIILSGGPESVTEANSPRAPQYVFDSGVPVFGVCYGMQTMAEQLGGKVAGSDEREFGYAAVQVTGESALFAGLEATQDVWMSHGDKVVEIPSDFTKIAQTDTCPYAAMANEEKKYYGVQFHPEVTHTKNGLKMLENFVLNVCGCERLWTSESIIEDAVARIKEQVGDDEVILGLSGGVDSSVVAMLAHRAIGDKLTCVFVDNGLLRLNEGQQVMDMFGDQFGLNIIKVDAEERFLNALEGESDPETKRKIIGHVFVDIFDEESKKLTNAKWLAQGTIYPDVIESAASKTGKAHVIKSHHNVGGLPDDMEMGLVEPLRELFKDEVRKIGLELGLPYNMLYRHPFPGPGLGVRVLGEVKKEYCDLLRRADAIFIEELHAADLYNKVSQAFTVFLPVRSVGVMGDGRKYDWVVSLRAVETIDFMTAHWAHLPYDFLGKVSNRIINEVNGISRVVYDISGKPPATIEWE
;
A
#
# COMPACT_ATOMS: atom_id res chain seq x y z
N MET A 1 29.05 -16.61 6.57
CA MET A 1 27.85 -16.17 7.27
C MET A 1 27.03 -15.40 6.25
N THR A 2 25.83 -15.81 5.98
CA THR A 2 24.87 -15.01 5.18
C THR A 2 24.64 -13.71 5.94
N LYS A 3 24.84 -12.56 5.28
CA LYS A 3 24.53 -11.24 5.87
C LYS A 3 23.03 -11.18 6.13
N ASN A 4 22.65 -10.64 7.28
CA ASN A 4 21.24 -10.39 7.58
C ASN A 4 20.71 -9.26 6.68
N ILE A 5 19.49 -9.37 6.20
CA ILE A 5 18.85 -8.37 5.34
C ILE A 5 18.68 -7.01 6.04
N HIS A 6 18.75 -6.97 7.37
CA HIS A 6 18.67 -5.77 8.20
C HIS A 6 20.07 -5.26 8.65
N ASP A 7 21.18 -5.89 8.24
CA ASP A 7 22.53 -5.45 8.65
C ASP A 7 22.86 -4.06 8.14
N GLN A 8 22.29 -3.68 6.98
CA GLN A 8 22.43 -2.35 6.38
C GLN A 8 21.07 -1.71 6.22
N ARG A 9 20.94 -0.46 6.71
CA ARG A 9 19.65 0.17 6.86
C ARG A 9 19.71 1.68 6.72
N ILE A 10 18.69 2.22 6.07
CA ILE A 10 18.47 3.66 5.91
C ILE A 10 17.34 4.10 6.84
N LEU A 11 17.58 5.15 7.60
CA LEU A 11 16.54 5.82 8.37
C LEU A 11 15.96 6.96 7.55
N ILE A 12 14.64 7.02 7.45
CA ILE A 12 13.93 8.13 6.79
C ILE A 12 13.14 8.88 7.85
N LEU A 13 13.44 10.17 8.03
CA LEU A 13 12.68 11.05 8.93
C LEU A 13 11.56 11.74 8.15
N ASP A 14 10.33 11.53 8.61
CA ASP A 14 9.11 12.06 7.99
C ASP A 14 8.75 13.43 8.56
N PHE A 15 8.79 14.46 7.72
CA PHE A 15 8.36 15.81 8.02
C PHE A 15 6.91 16.10 7.59
N GLY A 16 6.13 15.08 7.29
CA GLY A 16 4.71 15.19 6.94
C GLY A 16 4.42 15.28 5.43
N SER A 17 5.39 14.96 4.57
CA SER A 17 5.16 14.93 3.13
C SER A 17 4.27 13.75 2.72
N GLN A 18 3.31 14.01 1.85
CA GLN A 18 2.54 12.96 1.16
C GLN A 18 3.42 12.00 0.34
N TYR A 19 4.66 12.37 0.03
CA TYR A 19 5.60 11.57 -0.76
C TYR A 19 6.60 10.76 0.09
N THR A 20 6.58 10.85 1.42
CA THR A 20 7.57 10.18 2.28
C THR A 20 7.59 8.66 2.10
N GLN A 21 6.42 8.04 1.97
CA GLN A 21 6.34 6.60 1.69
C GLN A 21 6.95 6.22 0.32
N LEU A 22 6.94 7.14 -0.67
CA LEU A 22 7.60 6.91 -1.95
C LEU A 22 9.12 6.87 -1.80
N VAL A 23 9.71 7.72 -0.93
CA VAL A 23 11.15 7.66 -0.62
C VAL A 23 11.50 6.27 -0.09
N ALA A 24 10.74 5.77 0.90
CA ALA A 24 10.96 4.43 1.46
C ALA A 24 10.85 3.34 0.39
N ARG A 25 9.81 3.39 -0.45
CA ARG A 25 9.64 2.42 -1.55
C ARG A 25 10.80 2.45 -2.53
N ARG A 26 11.36 3.63 -2.87
CA ARG A 26 12.54 3.76 -3.74
C ARG A 26 13.78 3.15 -3.12
N VAL A 27 14.02 3.36 -1.83
CA VAL A 27 15.14 2.71 -1.11
C VAL A 27 15.01 1.19 -1.13
N ARG A 28 13.79 0.67 -0.88
CA ARG A 28 13.50 -0.76 -0.97
C ARG A 28 13.66 -1.31 -2.39
N GLU A 29 13.26 -0.56 -3.41
CA GLU A 29 13.44 -0.91 -4.82
C GLU A 29 14.93 -1.01 -5.20
N ILE A 30 15.78 -0.17 -4.60
CA ILE A 30 17.24 -0.24 -4.73
C ILE A 30 17.80 -1.53 -4.08
N GLY A 31 17.07 -2.14 -3.18
CA GLY A 31 17.44 -3.39 -2.52
C GLY A 31 18.07 -3.20 -1.14
N VAL A 32 17.71 -2.13 -0.43
CA VAL A 32 18.21 -1.83 0.92
C VAL A 32 17.03 -1.66 1.89
N TYR A 33 17.18 -2.20 3.09
CA TYR A 33 16.19 -2.03 4.16
C TYR A 33 16.10 -0.58 4.61
N CYS A 34 14.92 -0.09 4.93
CA CYS A 34 14.72 1.24 5.50
C CYS A 34 13.52 1.27 6.43
N GLU A 35 13.52 2.20 7.37
CA GLU A 35 12.38 2.52 8.22
C GLU A 35 12.02 4.01 8.12
N LEU A 36 10.74 4.27 8.35
CA LEU A 36 10.11 5.58 8.33
C LEU A 36 9.76 5.97 9.75
N TRP A 37 10.40 7.02 10.28
CA TRP A 37 10.14 7.50 11.62
C TRP A 37 9.78 8.99 11.61
N SER A 38 9.10 9.45 12.65
CA SER A 38 8.80 10.87 12.80
C SER A 38 10.06 11.71 12.97
N TRP A 39 10.00 12.93 12.48
CA TRP A 39 11.09 13.91 12.61
C TRP A 39 11.48 14.21 14.07
N ASP A 40 10.56 14.03 15.02
CA ASP A 40 10.78 14.30 16.46
C ASP A 40 11.23 13.07 17.27
N VAL A 41 11.77 12.06 16.58
CA VAL A 41 12.32 10.86 17.20
C VAL A 41 13.46 11.17 18.18
N GLU A 42 13.53 10.40 19.26
CA GLU A 42 14.57 10.57 20.26
C GLU A 42 15.95 10.13 19.73
N GLU A 43 17.00 10.84 20.14
CA GLU A 43 18.38 10.51 19.76
C GLU A 43 18.76 9.07 20.14
N ALA A 44 18.30 8.59 21.30
CA ALA A 44 18.60 7.23 21.77
C ALA A 44 18.10 6.16 20.81
N ASP A 45 16.92 6.36 20.22
CA ASP A 45 16.33 5.43 19.26
C ASP A 45 17.14 5.41 17.95
N ILE A 46 17.61 6.58 17.47
CA ILE A 46 18.48 6.64 16.27
C ILE A 46 19.81 5.93 16.52
N ARG A 47 20.38 6.09 17.73
CA ARG A 47 21.63 5.41 18.12
C ARG A 47 21.45 3.88 18.16
N GLU A 48 20.34 3.40 18.72
CA GLU A 48 20.02 1.98 18.77
C GLU A 48 19.79 1.41 17.36
N PHE A 49 19.07 2.14 16.52
CA PHE A 49 18.84 1.73 15.15
C PHE A 49 20.12 1.67 14.34
N ASN A 50 21.10 2.51 14.62
CA ASN A 50 22.43 2.56 13.98
C ASN A 50 22.34 2.55 12.45
N PRO A 51 21.76 3.59 11.81
CA PRO A 51 21.59 3.64 10.36
C PRO A 51 22.92 3.84 9.62
N ASP A 52 23.02 3.29 8.40
CA ASP A 52 24.14 3.54 7.47
C ASP A 52 23.98 4.86 6.71
N GLY A 53 22.78 5.39 6.65
CA GLY A 53 22.42 6.66 6.06
C GLY A 53 21.09 7.17 6.58
N ILE A 54 20.91 8.50 6.53
CA ILE A 54 19.66 9.15 6.96
C ILE A 54 19.13 10.01 5.82
N ILE A 55 17.83 9.86 5.51
CA ILE A 55 17.12 10.70 4.54
C ILE A 55 16.11 11.57 5.29
N LEU A 56 16.18 12.88 5.05
CA LEU A 56 15.21 13.85 5.56
C LEU A 56 14.18 14.09 4.45
N SER A 57 12.94 13.74 4.69
CA SER A 57 11.88 13.85 3.68
C SER A 57 11.45 15.30 3.44
N GLY A 58 10.58 15.50 2.45
CA GLY A 58 9.83 16.74 2.30
C GLY A 58 8.82 16.96 3.44
N GLY A 59 8.22 18.14 3.47
CA GLY A 59 7.19 18.52 4.43
C GLY A 59 6.34 19.68 3.93
N PRO A 60 5.10 19.85 4.46
CA PRO A 60 4.21 20.94 4.07
C PRO A 60 4.51 22.28 4.76
N GLU A 61 5.29 22.24 5.83
CA GLU A 61 5.59 23.40 6.67
C GLU A 61 6.68 24.31 6.05
N SER A 62 6.77 25.55 6.53
CA SER A 62 7.89 26.44 6.22
C SER A 62 8.94 26.40 7.34
N VAL A 63 10.20 26.22 6.98
CA VAL A 63 11.31 26.25 7.97
C VAL A 63 11.52 27.63 8.57
N THR A 64 10.95 28.68 7.97
CA THR A 64 11.06 30.06 8.45
C THR A 64 10.06 30.36 9.58
N GLU A 65 9.08 29.50 9.80
CA GLU A 65 8.10 29.67 10.87
C GLU A 65 8.65 29.23 12.24
N ALA A 66 8.20 29.92 13.27
CA ALA A 66 8.52 29.53 14.64
C ALA A 66 7.86 28.16 14.95
N ASN A 67 8.59 27.25 15.56
CA ASN A 67 8.19 25.88 15.88
C ASN A 67 8.03 24.94 14.67
N SER A 68 8.59 25.26 13.53
CA SER A 68 8.64 24.34 12.38
C SER A 68 9.44 23.06 12.74
N PRO A 69 9.08 21.91 12.18
CA PRO A 69 9.79 20.65 12.40
C PRO A 69 11.28 20.75 12.11
N ARG A 70 12.10 20.18 12.98
CA ARG A 70 13.58 20.13 12.85
C ARG A 70 14.07 18.72 13.06
N ALA A 71 15.11 18.34 12.33
CA ALA A 71 15.77 17.07 12.61
C ALA A 71 16.45 17.11 13.99
N PRO A 72 16.51 15.99 14.73
CA PRO A 72 17.34 15.90 15.93
C PRO A 72 18.78 16.30 15.62
N GLN A 73 19.41 17.08 16.49
CA GLN A 73 20.79 17.55 16.26
C GLN A 73 21.76 16.39 16.05
N TYR A 74 21.52 15.27 16.72
CA TYR A 74 22.30 14.05 16.56
C TYR A 74 22.42 13.57 15.11
N VAL A 75 21.43 13.83 14.24
CA VAL A 75 21.49 13.48 12.81
C VAL A 75 22.76 14.08 12.17
N PHE A 76 23.11 15.32 12.53
CA PHE A 76 24.27 16.01 12.00
C PHE A 76 25.57 15.81 12.82
N ASP A 77 25.46 15.26 14.04
CA ASP A 77 26.60 14.98 14.91
C ASP A 77 27.05 13.51 14.83
N SER A 78 26.23 12.63 14.25
CA SER A 78 26.48 11.18 14.17
C SER A 78 27.60 10.75 13.24
N GLY A 79 27.95 11.58 12.26
CA GLY A 79 28.90 11.22 11.19
C GLY A 79 28.29 10.29 10.11
N VAL A 80 27.01 10.00 10.19
CA VAL A 80 26.27 9.21 9.20
C VAL A 80 25.96 10.09 7.97
N PRO A 81 26.05 9.57 6.72
CA PRO A 81 25.63 10.31 5.52
C PRO A 81 24.18 10.77 5.61
N VAL A 82 23.90 12.03 5.19
CA VAL A 82 22.56 12.62 5.25
C VAL A 82 22.13 13.14 3.88
N PHE A 83 20.89 12.83 3.49
CA PHE A 83 20.28 13.32 2.27
C PHE A 83 18.96 14.04 2.56
N GLY A 84 18.90 15.35 2.32
CA GLY A 84 17.70 16.16 2.49
C GLY A 84 16.94 16.37 1.18
N VAL A 85 15.65 16.10 1.18
CA VAL A 85 14.74 16.28 0.04
C VAL A 85 13.77 17.42 0.35
N CYS A 86 13.73 18.44 -0.49
CA CYS A 86 12.82 19.60 -0.38
C CYS A 86 12.89 20.24 1.01
N TYR A 87 11.89 20.07 1.86
CA TYR A 87 11.91 20.53 3.25
C TYR A 87 13.14 20.00 4.03
N GLY A 88 13.51 18.72 3.80
CA GLY A 88 14.70 18.12 4.41
C GLY A 88 16.00 18.84 4.06
N MET A 89 16.14 19.32 2.82
CA MET A 89 17.27 20.19 2.42
C MET A 89 17.21 21.53 3.15
N GLN A 90 16.02 22.13 3.24
CA GLN A 90 15.85 23.44 3.86
C GLN A 90 16.15 23.42 5.35
N THR A 91 15.63 22.41 6.09
CA THR A 91 15.92 22.25 7.52
C THR A 91 17.40 21.95 7.77
N MET A 92 18.05 21.16 6.91
CA MET A 92 19.51 20.93 6.96
C MET A 92 20.28 22.24 6.76
N ALA A 93 19.91 23.06 5.77
CA ALA A 93 20.58 24.34 5.51
C ALA A 93 20.47 25.27 6.73
N GLU A 94 19.27 25.47 7.29
CA GLU A 94 19.03 26.31 8.46
C GLU A 94 19.78 25.82 9.71
N GLN A 95 19.73 24.52 10.00
CA GLN A 95 20.38 23.96 11.19
C GLN A 95 21.91 23.98 11.10
N LEU A 96 22.48 24.02 9.91
CA LEU A 96 23.94 24.06 9.69
C LEU A 96 24.47 25.46 9.39
N GLY A 97 23.65 26.52 9.53
CA GLY A 97 24.07 27.90 9.46
C GLY A 97 23.92 28.55 8.08
N GLY A 98 23.16 27.95 7.20
CA GLY A 98 22.65 28.54 5.97
C GLY A 98 21.40 29.39 6.23
N LYS A 99 20.69 29.77 5.17
CA LYS A 99 19.48 30.57 5.26
C LYS A 99 18.44 30.17 4.23
N VAL A 100 17.20 30.06 4.68
CA VAL A 100 16.01 29.82 3.84
C VAL A 100 15.13 31.07 3.84
N ALA A 101 14.53 31.38 2.71
CA ALA A 101 13.55 32.48 2.60
C ALA A 101 12.36 32.04 1.77
N GLY A 102 11.20 32.60 2.11
CA GLY A 102 10.02 32.51 1.28
C GLY A 102 10.26 33.14 -0.10
N SER A 103 9.72 32.55 -1.13
CA SER A 103 9.85 33.05 -2.50
C SER A 103 8.52 33.56 -3.01
N ASP A 104 8.53 34.75 -3.62
CA ASP A 104 7.39 35.27 -4.38
C ASP A 104 7.17 34.45 -5.67
N GLU A 105 8.21 33.79 -6.15
CA GLU A 105 8.18 32.84 -7.27
C GLU A 105 8.15 31.41 -6.74
N ARG A 106 6.98 30.80 -6.75
CA ARG A 106 6.78 29.39 -6.37
C ARG A 106 7.10 28.50 -7.56
N GLU A 107 7.77 27.37 -7.30
CA GLU A 107 8.07 26.38 -8.34
C GLU A 107 7.25 25.12 -8.11
N PHE A 108 6.29 24.86 -9.01
CA PHE A 108 5.49 23.65 -9.03
C PHE A 108 5.48 23.03 -10.43
N GLY A 109 5.84 21.76 -10.52
CA GLY A 109 5.86 21.03 -11.77
C GLY A 109 7.25 20.76 -12.30
N TYR A 110 7.37 20.60 -13.62
CA TYR A 110 8.63 20.30 -14.28
C TYR A 110 9.60 21.46 -14.26
N ALA A 111 10.86 21.16 -13.95
CA ALA A 111 11.98 22.08 -14.07
C ALA A 111 13.20 21.35 -14.65
N ALA A 112 13.98 22.09 -15.45
CA ALA A 112 15.29 21.65 -15.94
C ALA A 112 16.37 22.16 -14.98
N VAL A 113 16.97 21.26 -14.21
CA VAL A 113 18.05 21.57 -13.28
C VAL A 113 19.39 21.41 -13.99
N GLN A 114 20.24 22.41 -13.89
CA GLN A 114 21.63 22.39 -14.39
C GLN A 114 22.56 21.92 -13.28
N VAL A 115 23.25 20.82 -13.50
CA VAL A 115 24.34 20.34 -12.63
C VAL A 115 25.56 21.25 -12.83
N THR A 116 26.09 21.83 -11.75
CA THR A 116 27.13 22.88 -11.80
C THR A 116 28.49 22.46 -11.24
N GLY A 117 28.60 21.23 -10.75
CA GLY A 117 29.84 20.71 -10.16
C GLY A 117 29.88 19.19 -10.15
N GLU A 118 31.04 18.65 -9.82
CA GLU A 118 31.19 17.23 -9.58
C GLU A 118 30.60 16.88 -8.20
N SER A 119 29.75 15.86 -8.14
CA SER A 119 29.16 15.35 -6.91
C SER A 119 28.88 13.86 -7.02
N ALA A 120 29.11 13.14 -5.92
CA ALA A 120 28.77 11.73 -5.83
C ALA A 120 27.29 11.48 -6.09
N LEU A 121 26.40 12.41 -5.71
CA LEU A 121 24.95 12.31 -5.92
C LEU A 121 24.58 12.26 -7.41
N PHE A 122 25.25 13.04 -8.27
CA PHE A 122 25.00 13.13 -9.71
C PHE A 122 25.95 12.26 -10.55
N ALA A 123 26.71 11.37 -9.92
CA ALA A 123 27.66 10.51 -10.63
C ALA A 123 26.94 9.68 -11.73
N GLY A 124 27.47 9.77 -12.96
CA GLY A 124 26.93 9.05 -14.12
C GLY A 124 25.65 9.64 -14.70
N LEU A 125 25.25 10.84 -14.30
CA LEU A 125 24.09 11.56 -14.83
C LEU A 125 24.51 12.69 -15.77
N GLU A 126 23.58 13.08 -16.66
CA GLU A 126 23.78 14.17 -17.60
C GLU A 126 23.81 15.53 -16.89
N ALA A 127 24.39 16.55 -17.53
CA ALA A 127 24.49 17.89 -16.97
C ALA A 127 23.14 18.60 -16.77
N THR A 128 22.10 18.17 -17.48
CA THR A 128 20.73 18.70 -17.32
C THR A 128 19.83 17.58 -16.85
N GLN A 129 19.07 17.83 -15.79
CA GLN A 129 18.16 16.88 -15.20
C GLN A 129 16.73 17.41 -15.24
N ASP A 130 15.81 16.61 -15.79
CA ASP A 130 14.36 16.87 -15.72
C ASP A 130 13.84 16.41 -14.36
N VAL A 131 13.38 17.35 -13.56
CA VAL A 131 12.95 17.10 -12.17
C VAL A 131 11.55 17.64 -11.91
N TRP A 132 10.98 17.21 -10.79
CA TRP A 132 9.71 17.72 -10.27
C TRP A 132 9.94 18.61 -9.05
N MET A 133 9.54 19.87 -9.18
CA MET A 133 9.58 20.88 -8.12
C MET A 133 8.21 20.96 -7.43
N SER A 134 8.23 21.20 -6.12
CA SER A 134 7.01 21.43 -5.33
C SER A 134 7.37 22.21 -4.06
N HIS A 135 7.70 23.50 -4.20
CA HIS A 135 8.12 24.32 -3.06
C HIS A 135 7.73 25.80 -3.20
N GLY A 136 7.48 26.44 -2.03
CA GLY A 136 7.29 27.87 -1.90
C GLY A 136 8.53 28.58 -1.30
N ASP A 137 9.29 27.89 -0.45
CA ASP A 137 10.52 28.38 0.17
C ASP A 137 11.73 27.80 -0.55
N LYS A 138 12.85 28.52 -0.51
CA LYS A 138 14.12 28.08 -1.11
C LYS A 138 15.30 28.47 -0.25
N VAL A 139 16.37 27.68 -0.34
CA VAL A 139 17.66 28.04 0.23
C VAL A 139 18.24 29.24 -0.54
N VAL A 140 18.52 30.31 0.18
CA VAL A 140 19.12 31.56 -0.38
C VAL A 140 20.58 31.71 -0.02
N GLU A 141 21.05 31.03 1.03
CA GLU A 141 22.44 30.95 1.46
C GLU A 141 22.72 29.54 1.97
N ILE A 142 23.70 28.87 1.36
CA ILE A 142 24.11 27.52 1.81
C ILE A 142 25.09 27.66 2.99
N PRO A 143 25.17 26.62 3.89
CA PRO A 143 26.16 26.60 4.94
C PRO A 143 27.60 26.76 4.37
N SER A 144 28.48 27.39 5.13
CA SER A 144 29.80 27.81 4.64
C SER A 144 30.74 26.69 4.15
N ASP A 145 30.50 25.48 4.61
CA ASP A 145 31.22 24.25 4.24
C ASP A 145 30.50 23.40 3.18
N PHE A 146 29.44 23.96 2.57
CA PHE A 146 28.73 23.34 1.46
C PHE A 146 29.10 23.99 0.13
N THR A 147 28.93 23.23 -0.94
CA THR A 147 29.06 23.69 -2.32
C THR A 147 27.74 23.54 -3.07
N LYS A 148 27.51 24.48 -3.98
CA LYS A 148 26.39 24.38 -4.92
C LYS A 148 26.73 23.32 -5.96
N ILE A 149 25.83 22.34 -6.15
CA ILE A 149 26.00 21.26 -7.11
C ILE A 149 24.96 21.27 -8.22
N ALA A 150 23.85 22.03 -8.06
CA ALA A 150 22.88 22.25 -9.13
C ALA A 150 22.05 23.52 -8.92
N GLN A 151 21.49 24.04 -10.02
CA GLN A 151 20.67 25.26 -10.03
C GLN A 151 19.59 25.22 -11.11
N THR A 152 18.58 26.10 -10.97
CA THR A 152 17.69 26.55 -12.04
C THR A 152 17.79 28.05 -12.20
N ASP A 153 17.08 28.64 -13.15
CA ASP A 153 17.05 30.10 -13.32
C ASP A 153 16.40 30.82 -12.12
N THR A 154 15.49 30.16 -11.45
CA THR A 154 14.69 30.69 -10.32
C THR A 154 15.12 30.14 -8.96
N CYS A 155 15.83 29.01 -8.92
CA CYS A 155 16.37 28.41 -7.72
C CYS A 155 17.91 28.29 -7.80
N PRO A 156 18.66 29.25 -7.22
CA PRO A 156 20.12 29.27 -7.34
C PRO A 156 20.81 28.11 -6.64
N TYR A 157 20.14 27.47 -5.67
CA TYR A 157 20.62 26.30 -4.95
C TYR A 157 19.59 25.17 -5.07
N ALA A 158 19.38 24.67 -6.30
CA ALA A 158 18.51 23.52 -6.53
C ALA A 158 19.08 22.23 -5.92
N ALA A 159 20.39 22.17 -5.73
CA ALA A 159 21.07 21.17 -4.92
C ALA A 159 22.37 21.70 -4.32
N MET A 160 22.71 21.17 -3.13
CA MET A 160 23.92 21.47 -2.38
C MET A 160 24.55 20.21 -1.82
N ALA A 161 25.86 20.22 -1.60
CA ALA A 161 26.57 19.10 -1.00
C ALA A 161 27.75 19.55 -0.12
N ASN A 162 28.00 18.72 0.90
CA ASN A 162 29.29 18.67 1.59
C ASN A 162 29.83 17.25 1.39
N GLU A 163 30.72 17.07 0.43
CA GLU A 163 31.26 15.77 0.05
C GLU A 163 32.09 15.12 1.17
N GLU A 164 32.78 15.93 1.99
CA GLU A 164 33.60 15.44 3.10
C GLU A 164 32.72 14.81 4.20
N LYS A 165 31.62 15.49 4.57
CA LYS A 165 30.65 15.01 5.56
C LYS A 165 29.65 14.03 4.96
N LYS A 166 29.60 13.90 3.64
CA LYS A 166 28.61 13.12 2.89
C LYS A 166 27.19 13.63 3.12
N TYR A 167 26.99 14.95 3.12
CA TYR A 167 25.70 15.60 3.24
C TYR A 167 25.26 16.16 1.90
N TYR A 168 24.03 15.82 1.51
CA TYR A 168 23.45 16.21 0.23
C TYR A 168 22.07 16.80 0.45
N GLY A 169 21.70 17.78 -0.33
CA GLY A 169 20.36 18.35 -0.32
C GLY A 169 19.90 18.67 -1.73
N VAL A 170 18.64 18.33 -2.03
CA VAL A 170 17.97 18.68 -3.29
C VAL A 170 16.65 19.38 -3.00
N GLN A 171 16.31 20.42 -3.76
CA GLN A 171 15.06 21.15 -3.61
C GLN A 171 13.90 20.45 -4.31
N PHE A 172 14.16 19.61 -5.28
CA PHE A 172 13.19 18.81 -6.04
C PHE A 172 12.95 17.44 -5.39
N HIS A 173 11.99 16.70 -5.94
CA HIS A 173 11.57 15.40 -5.45
C HIS A 173 12.14 14.25 -6.31
N PRO A 174 13.24 13.59 -5.89
CA PRO A 174 13.81 12.46 -6.64
C PRO A 174 12.95 11.19 -6.56
N GLU A 175 12.10 11.09 -5.55
CA GLU A 175 11.25 9.91 -5.30
C GLU A 175 10.10 9.76 -6.27
N VAL A 176 9.62 10.85 -6.88
CA VAL A 176 8.46 10.83 -7.77
C VAL A 176 8.84 10.40 -9.20
N THR A 177 7.90 9.79 -9.91
CA THR A 177 8.11 9.29 -11.28
C THR A 177 8.43 10.37 -12.31
N HIS A 178 8.05 11.62 -12.01
CA HIS A 178 8.28 12.78 -12.88
C HIS A 178 9.75 13.26 -12.87
N THR A 179 10.54 12.90 -11.85
CA THR A 179 12.00 13.10 -11.85
C THR A 179 12.65 11.90 -12.52
N LYS A 180 13.02 12.06 -13.80
CA LYS A 180 13.42 10.94 -14.67
C LYS A 180 14.56 10.08 -14.10
N ASN A 181 15.58 10.71 -13.55
CA ASN A 181 16.77 10.04 -13.00
C ASN A 181 16.77 10.02 -11.46
N GLY A 182 15.62 10.25 -10.81
CA GLY A 182 15.53 10.34 -9.35
C GLY A 182 15.93 9.05 -8.65
N LEU A 183 15.53 7.89 -9.19
CA LEU A 183 15.96 6.59 -8.67
C LEU A 183 17.50 6.44 -8.70
N LYS A 184 18.16 6.91 -9.77
CA LYS A 184 19.62 6.85 -9.87
C LYS A 184 20.32 7.76 -8.87
N MET A 185 19.75 8.92 -8.55
CA MET A 185 20.27 9.82 -7.50
C MET A 185 20.17 9.15 -6.13
N LEU A 186 19.02 8.55 -5.82
CA LEU A 186 18.82 7.78 -4.58
C LEU A 186 19.74 6.56 -4.52
N GLU A 187 19.93 5.85 -5.63
CA GLU A 187 20.88 4.73 -5.74
C GLU A 187 22.33 5.18 -5.46
N ASN A 188 22.74 6.30 -6.03
CA ASN A 188 24.05 6.87 -5.78
C ASN A 188 24.25 7.19 -4.29
N PHE A 189 23.24 7.79 -3.64
CA PHE A 189 23.31 8.04 -2.21
C PHE A 189 23.38 6.75 -1.40
N VAL A 190 22.43 5.84 -1.60
CA VAL A 190 22.29 4.63 -0.79
C VAL A 190 23.46 3.66 -0.98
N LEU A 191 23.83 3.37 -2.23
CA LEU A 191 24.86 2.35 -2.52
C LEU A 191 26.28 2.94 -2.51
N ASN A 192 26.48 4.11 -3.14
CA ASN A 192 27.84 4.64 -3.32
C ASN A 192 28.29 5.51 -2.14
N VAL A 193 27.42 6.39 -1.63
CA VAL A 193 27.76 7.30 -0.53
C VAL A 193 27.66 6.59 0.82
N CYS A 194 26.54 5.90 1.10
CA CYS A 194 26.35 5.13 2.33
C CYS A 194 27.11 3.80 2.30
N GLY A 195 27.43 3.26 1.12
CA GLY A 195 28.14 1.99 0.97
C GLY A 195 27.27 0.76 1.22
N CYS A 196 25.96 0.90 1.14
CA CYS A 196 25.04 -0.22 1.34
C CYS A 196 25.13 -1.26 0.20
N GLU A 197 24.91 -2.50 0.52
CA GLU A 197 24.77 -3.60 -0.44
C GLU A 197 23.28 -3.92 -0.64
N ARG A 198 22.94 -4.52 -1.78
CA ARG A 198 21.57 -4.93 -2.11
C ARG A 198 21.21 -6.25 -1.38
N LEU A 199 20.96 -6.17 -0.07
CA LEU A 199 20.61 -7.34 0.76
C LEU A 199 19.09 -7.57 0.82
N TRP A 200 18.30 -6.54 0.56
CA TRP A 200 16.84 -6.59 0.58
C TRP A 200 16.30 -7.05 -0.77
N THR A 201 16.30 -8.36 -0.99
CA THR A 201 15.80 -9.03 -2.21
C THR A 201 14.63 -9.95 -1.87
N SER A 202 13.78 -10.26 -2.84
CA SER A 202 12.63 -11.14 -2.60
C SER A 202 13.05 -12.50 -2.03
N GLU A 203 14.13 -13.09 -2.54
CA GLU A 203 14.67 -14.35 -2.05
C GLU A 203 15.11 -14.24 -0.58
N SER A 204 15.90 -13.22 -0.25
CA SER A 204 16.39 -13.00 1.11
C SER A 204 15.26 -12.69 2.09
N ILE A 205 14.23 -11.94 1.66
CA ILE A 205 13.02 -11.65 2.44
C ILE A 205 12.26 -12.94 2.77
N ILE A 206 12.08 -13.81 1.77
CA ILE A 206 11.41 -15.11 1.98
C ILE A 206 12.19 -15.98 2.97
N GLU A 207 13.50 -16.08 2.81
CA GLU A 207 14.36 -16.87 3.70
C GLU A 207 14.32 -16.36 5.14
N ASP A 208 14.43 -15.05 5.32
CA ASP A 208 14.34 -14.39 6.63
C ASP A 208 12.96 -14.60 7.28
N ALA A 209 11.88 -14.35 6.53
CA ALA A 209 10.52 -14.55 7.02
C ALA A 209 10.27 -16.02 7.45
N VAL A 210 10.70 -16.98 6.65
CA VAL A 210 10.60 -18.40 6.98
C VAL A 210 11.41 -18.75 8.24
N ALA A 211 12.61 -18.21 8.38
CA ALA A 211 13.44 -18.44 9.56
C ALA A 211 12.81 -17.85 10.83
N ARG A 212 12.32 -16.60 10.75
CA ARG A 212 11.63 -15.93 11.87
C ARG A 212 10.35 -16.67 12.29
N ILE A 213 9.54 -17.13 11.34
CA ILE A 213 8.33 -17.92 11.65
C ILE A 213 8.73 -19.20 12.39
N LYS A 214 9.75 -19.93 11.92
CA LYS A 214 10.22 -21.16 12.58
C LYS A 214 10.70 -20.92 13.99
N GLU A 215 11.48 -19.88 14.20
CA GLU A 215 12.02 -19.51 15.51
C GLU A 215 10.91 -19.11 16.49
N GLN A 216 9.98 -18.27 16.01
CA GLN A 216 8.89 -17.73 16.82
C GLN A 216 7.87 -18.80 17.23
N VAL A 217 7.48 -19.67 16.28
CA VAL A 217 6.42 -20.68 16.47
C VAL A 217 6.97 -21.93 17.18
N GLY A 218 8.19 -22.34 16.87
CA GLY A 218 8.77 -23.56 17.42
C GLY A 218 7.94 -24.80 17.10
N ASP A 219 7.47 -25.49 18.16
CA ASP A 219 6.66 -26.70 18.02
C ASP A 219 5.15 -26.47 18.07
N ASP A 220 4.72 -25.24 18.30
CA ASP A 220 3.31 -24.88 18.38
C ASP A 220 2.61 -24.88 17.00
N GLU A 221 1.29 -24.78 17.00
CA GLU A 221 0.46 -24.67 15.81
C GLU A 221 0.01 -23.23 15.57
N VAL A 222 -0.21 -22.90 14.30
CA VAL A 222 -0.63 -21.59 13.82
C VAL A 222 -1.98 -21.69 13.13
N ILE A 223 -2.88 -20.73 13.42
CA ILE A 223 -4.11 -20.53 12.68
C ILE A 223 -4.02 -19.27 11.83
N LEU A 224 -4.59 -19.29 10.64
CA LEU A 224 -4.64 -18.19 9.69
C LEU A 224 -6.04 -18.03 9.12
N GLY A 225 -6.60 -16.83 9.16
CA GLY A 225 -7.76 -16.46 8.37
C GLY A 225 -7.38 -16.28 6.90
N LEU A 226 -7.75 -17.24 6.05
CA LEU A 226 -7.47 -17.19 4.61
C LEU A 226 -8.63 -16.49 3.90
N SER A 227 -8.51 -15.21 3.60
CA SER A 227 -9.56 -14.44 2.90
C SER A 227 -9.55 -14.61 1.38
N GLY A 228 -8.56 -15.31 0.82
CA GLY A 228 -8.28 -15.31 -0.61
C GLY A 228 -7.70 -13.99 -1.14
N GLY A 229 -7.47 -13.00 -0.27
CA GLY A 229 -6.73 -11.76 -0.58
C GLY A 229 -5.23 -12.00 -0.77
N VAL A 230 -4.54 -11.05 -1.40
CA VAL A 230 -3.10 -11.18 -1.70
C VAL A 230 -2.29 -11.42 -0.43
N ASP A 231 -2.53 -10.61 0.61
CA ASP A 231 -1.70 -10.65 1.82
C ASP A 231 -1.88 -11.97 2.59
N SER A 232 -3.12 -12.37 2.88
CA SER A 232 -3.40 -13.64 3.55
C SER A 232 -2.87 -14.85 2.77
N SER A 233 -2.89 -14.77 1.45
CA SER A 233 -2.37 -15.82 0.58
C SER A 233 -0.85 -15.93 0.63
N VAL A 234 -0.14 -14.80 0.64
CA VAL A 234 1.32 -14.79 0.78
C VAL A 234 1.74 -15.24 2.19
N VAL A 235 1.01 -14.81 3.24
CA VAL A 235 1.22 -15.33 4.61
C VAL A 235 1.04 -16.84 4.67
N ALA A 236 -0.03 -17.37 4.04
CA ALA A 236 -0.27 -18.81 4.00
C ALA A 236 0.90 -19.58 3.39
N MET A 237 1.43 -19.10 2.26
CA MET A 237 2.56 -19.73 1.58
C MET A 237 3.86 -19.65 2.40
N LEU A 238 4.16 -18.51 3.02
CA LEU A 238 5.33 -18.34 3.89
C LEU A 238 5.24 -19.24 5.12
N ALA A 239 4.10 -19.24 5.80
CA ALA A 239 3.87 -20.06 6.97
C ALA A 239 3.92 -21.57 6.63
N HIS A 240 3.25 -21.98 5.53
CA HIS A 240 3.31 -23.38 5.07
C HIS A 240 4.74 -23.80 4.75
N ARG A 241 5.52 -22.97 4.07
CA ARG A 241 6.95 -23.23 3.80
C ARG A 241 7.79 -23.32 5.07
N ALA A 242 7.43 -22.58 6.11
CA ALA A 242 8.14 -22.56 7.39
C ALA A 242 7.79 -23.76 8.29
N ILE A 243 6.50 -24.06 8.48
CA ILE A 243 6.01 -24.97 9.51
C ILE A 243 5.14 -26.12 8.99
N GLY A 244 4.89 -26.16 7.67
CA GLY A 244 4.13 -27.26 7.04
C GLY A 244 2.75 -27.47 7.64
N ASP A 245 2.48 -28.71 8.05
CA ASP A 245 1.17 -29.16 8.57
C ASP A 245 0.76 -28.52 9.92
N LYS A 246 1.67 -27.80 10.59
CA LYS A 246 1.35 -27.02 11.80
C LYS A 246 0.52 -25.77 11.50
N LEU A 247 0.36 -25.39 10.22
CA LEU A 247 -0.51 -24.32 9.78
C LEU A 247 -1.91 -24.87 9.48
N THR A 248 -2.93 -24.29 10.11
CA THR A 248 -4.33 -24.47 9.75
C THR A 248 -4.90 -23.16 9.24
N CYS A 249 -5.41 -23.17 8.01
CA CYS A 249 -6.11 -22.04 7.42
C CYS A 249 -7.61 -22.17 7.62
N VAL A 250 -8.29 -21.10 7.99
CA VAL A 250 -9.75 -21.02 8.07
C VAL A 250 -10.23 -20.10 6.95
N PHE A 251 -11.00 -20.65 6.03
CA PHE A 251 -11.65 -19.92 4.96
C PHE A 251 -13.15 -19.82 5.23
N VAL A 252 -13.65 -18.60 5.39
CA VAL A 252 -15.07 -18.33 5.65
C VAL A 252 -15.76 -17.90 4.37
N ASP A 253 -16.68 -18.73 3.88
CA ASP A 253 -17.58 -18.38 2.78
C ASP A 253 -18.79 -17.63 3.35
N ASN A 254 -18.74 -16.32 3.27
CA ASN A 254 -19.73 -15.42 3.84
C ASN A 254 -20.93 -15.13 2.91
N GLY A 255 -20.99 -15.75 1.73
CA GLY A 255 -22.02 -15.48 0.72
C GLY A 255 -21.87 -14.12 0.01
N LEU A 256 -20.83 -13.33 0.35
CA LEU A 256 -20.56 -12.01 -0.22
C LEU A 256 -19.32 -12.01 -1.14
N LEU A 257 -18.85 -13.19 -1.52
CA LEU A 257 -17.70 -13.41 -2.40
C LEU A 257 -18.10 -13.24 -3.88
N ARG A 258 -17.06 -13.07 -4.72
CA ARG A 258 -17.21 -13.12 -6.19
C ARG A 258 -17.68 -14.51 -6.66
N LEU A 259 -18.10 -14.57 -7.92
CA LEU A 259 -18.53 -15.83 -8.54
C LEU A 259 -17.40 -16.87 -8.48
N ASN A 260 -17.71 -18.04 -7.91
CA ASN A 260 -16.82 -19.19 -7.75
C ASN A 260 -15.53 -18.93 -6.94
N GLU A 261 -15.41 -17.78 -6.27
CA GLU A 261 -14.17 -17.41 -5.54
C GLU A 261 -13.86 -18.43 -4.41
N GLY A 262 -14.85 -18.87 -3.66
CA GLY A 262 -14.66 -19.88 -2.62
C GLY A 262 -14.11 -21.20 -3.15
N GLN A 263 -14.61 -21.68 -4.30
CA GLN A 263 -14.11 -22.91 -4.93
C GLN A 263 -12.66 -22.70 -5.45
N GLN A 264 -12.39 -21.55 -6.08
CA GLN A 264 -11.04 -21.22 -6.57
C GLN A 264 -10.01 -21.21 -5.44
N VAL A 265 -10.36 -20.69 -4.26
CA VAL A 265 -9.47 -20.70 -3.09
C VAL A 265 -9.20 -22.14 -2.63
N MET A 266 -10.22 -22.98 -2.55
CA MET A 266 -10.05 -24.38 -2.14
C MET A 266 -9.21 -25.18 -3.13
N ASP A 267 -9.49 -25.05 -4.44
CA ASP A 267 -8.72 -25.74 -5.50
C ASP A 267 -7.24 -25.32 -5.49
N MET A 268 -6.97 -24.02 -5.31
CA MET A 268 -5.61 -23.50 -5.32
C MET A 268 -4.85 -23.90 -4.06
N PHE A 269 -5.35 -23.54 -2.90
CA PHE A 269 -4.59 -23.71 -1.67
C PHE A 269 -4.70 -25.11 -1.09
N GLY A 270 -5.88 -25.76 -1.17
CA GLY A 270 -6.08 -27.12 -0.72
C GLY A 270 -5.48 -28.14 -1.67
N ASP A 271 -5.90 -28.13 -2.94
CA ASP A 271 -5.54 -29.20 -3.89
C ASP A 271 -4.15 -28.99 -4.52
N GLN A 272 -3.82 -27.76 -4.95
CA GLN A 272 -2.53 -27.52 -5.62
C GLN A 272 -1.35 -27.33 -4.65
N PHE A 273 -1.55 -26.54 -3.57
CA PHE A 273 -0.49 -26.25 -2.61
C PHE A 273 -0.51 -27.18 -1.38
N GLY A 274 -1.58 -27.95 -1.18
CA GLY A 274 -1.66 -28.94 -0.10
C GLY A 274 -1.77 -28.33 1.30
N LEU A 275 -2.36 -27.12 1.44
CA LEU A 275 -2.59 -26.51 2.73
C LEU A 275 -3.75 -27.18 3.46
N ASN A 276 -3.63 -27.28 4.79
CA ASN A 276 -4.75 -27.70 5.65
C ASN A 276 -5.75 -26.54 5.78
N ILE A 277 -6.94 -26.67 5.14
CA ILE A 277 -7.95 -25.61 5.10
C ILE A 277 -9.27 -26.12 5.68
N ILE A 278 -9.79 -25.40 6.67
CA ILE A 278 -11.15 -25.55 7.18
C ILE A 278 -12.02 -24.55 6.42
N LYS A 279 -12.91 -25.05 5.55
CA LYS A 279 -13.92 -24.22 4.91
C LYS A 279 -15.17 -24.14 5.79
N VAL A 280 -15.57 -22.92 6.15
CA VAL A 280 -16.79 -22.64 6.90
C VAL A 280 -17.80 -22.00 5.96
N ASP A 281 -18.93 -22.68 5.72
CA ASP A 281 -20.08 -22.11 5.02
C ASP A 281 -20.91 -21.30 6.01
N ALA A 282 -20.90 -19.99 5.86
CA ALA A 282 -21.54 -19.05 6.77
C ALA A 282 -22.51 -18.08 6.06
N GLU A 283 -22.86 -18.32 4.79
CA GLU A 283 -23.74 -17.44 4.01
C GLU A 283 -25.00 -17.05 4.79
N GLU A 284 -25.74 -18.03 5.34
CA GLU A 284 -26.97 -17.74 6.08
C GLU A 284 -26.73 -16.88 7.33
N ARG A 285 -25.62 -17.11 8.04
CA ARG A 285 -25.29 -16.36 9.27
C ARG A 285 -25.01 -14.89 8.96
N PHE A 286 -24.28 -14.60 7.88
CA PHE A 286 -24.03 -13.22 7.46
C PHE A 286 -25.28 -12.54 6.94
N LEU A 287 -26.07 -13.20 6.10
CA LEU A 287 -27.30 -12.63 5.55
C LEU A 287 -28.34 -12.35 6.64
N ASN A 288 -28.50 -13.23 7.60
CA ASN A 288 -29.42 -13.02 8.73
C ASN A 288 -28.96 -11.84 9.61
N ALA A 289 -27.65 -11.70 9.84
CA ALA A 289 -27.11 -10.58 10.62
C ALA A 289 -27.27 -9.22 9.90
N LEU A 290 -27.31 -9.22 8.57
CA LEU A 290 -27.47 -8.03 7.73
C LEU A 290 -28.93 -7.70 7.40
N GLU A 291 -29.90 -8.53 7.83
CA GLU A 291 -31.32 -8.33 7.52
C GLU A 291 -31.82 -6.96 8.01
N GLY A 292 -32.39 -6.18 7.10
CA GLY A 292 -32.93 -4.84 7.37
C GLY A 292 -31.89 -3.74 7.52
N GLU A 293 -30.58 -4.06 7.45
CA GLU A 293 -29.54 -3.03 7.58
C GLU A 293 -29.20 -2.41 6.23
N SER A 294 -29.18 -1.07 6.19
CA SER A 294 -28.89 -0.31 4.98
C SER A 294 -27.76 0.74 5.16
N ASP A 295 -27.32 1.00 6.40
CA ASP A 295 -26.22 1.92 6.65
C ASP A 295 -24.87 1.26 6.34
N PRO A 296 -24.06 1.86 5.45
CA PRO A 296 -22.80 1.25 5.01
C PRO A 296 -21.82 0.95 6.13
N GLU A 297 -21.70 1.85 7.10
CA GLU A 297 -20.76 1.68 8.21
C GLU A 297 -21.23 0.57 9.17
N THR A 298 -22.52 0.49 9.40
CA THR A 298 -23.13 -0.56 10.22
C THR A 298 -23.01 -1.93 9.54
N LYS A 299 -23.23 -2.02 8.22
CA LYS A 299 -22.97 -3.23 7.44
C LYS A 299 -21.52 -3.72 7.59
N ARG A 300 -20.56 -2.82 7.47
CA ARG A 300 -19.11 -3.14 7.65
C ARG A 300 -18.83 -3.72 9.03
N LYS A 301 -19.37 -3.10 10.08
CA LYS A 301 -19.22 -3.56 11.47
C LYS A 301 -19.86 -4.93 11.70
N ILE A 302 -21.09 -5.16 11.20
CA ILE A 302 -21.77 -6.44 11.32
C ILE A 302 -20.94 -7.54 10.65
N ILE A 303 -20.50 -7.32 9.41
CA ILE A 303 -19.69 -8.29 8.67
C ILE A 303 -18.39 -8.60 9.43
N GLY A 304 -17.72 -7.58 9.93
CA GLY A 304 -16.52 -7.74 10.73
C GLY A 304 -16.74 -8.57 12.00
N HIS A 305 -17.78 -8.26 12.77
CA HIS A 305 -18.12 -8.99 14.01
C HIS A 305 -18.44 -10.46 13.74
N VAL A 306 -19.32 -10.75 12.76
CA VAL A 306 -19.67 -12.13 12.40
C VAL A 306 -18.45 -12.93 11.97
N PHE A 307 -17.53 -12.28 11.23
CA PHE A 307 -16.28 -12.92 10.82
C PHE A 307 -15.38 -13.28 12.02
N VAL A 308 -15.24 -12.36 12.97
CA VAL A 308 -14.46 -12.58 14.20
C VAL A 308 -15.07 -13.69 15.04
N ASP A 309 -16.40 -13.70 15.22
CA ASP A 309 -17.09 -14.74 15.98
C ASP A 309 -16.85 -16.13 15.39
N ILE A 310 -17.00 -16.27 14.06
CA ILE A 310 -16.77 -17.55 13.37
C ILE A 310 -15.31 -17.97 13.53
N PHE A 311 -14.37 -17.03 13.36
CA PHE A 311 -12.95 -17.32 13.50
C PHE A 311 -12.60 -17.77 14.92
N ASP A 312 -13.15 -17.12 15.94
CA ASP A 312 -12.98 -17.48 17.35
C ASP A 312 -13.57 -18.88 17.65
N GLU A 313 -14.75 -19.19 17.12
CA GLU A 313 -15.36 -20.53 17.23
C GLU A 313 -14.47 -21.61 16.62
N GLU A 314 -13.89 -21.37 15.44
CA GLU A 314 -12.99 -22.33 14.78
C GLU A 314 -11.65 -22.45 15.50
N SER A 315 -11.10 -21.34 15.99
CA SER A 315 -9.84 -21.32 16.72
C SER A 315 -9.91 -22.15 18.01
N LYS A 316 -11.03 -22.07 18.73
CA LYS A 316 -11.25 -22.85 19.96
C LYS A 316 -11.34 -24.37 19.76
N LYS A 317 -11.58 -24.82 18.53
CA LYS A 317 -11.54 -26.25 18.18
C LYS A 317 -10.10 -26.77 18.03
N LEU A 318 -9.14 -25.88 17.82
CA LEU A 318 -7.73 -26.18 17.62
C LEU A 318 -6.98 -26.02 18.94
N THR A 319 -6.93 -27.07 19.73
CA THR A 319 -6.41 -27.02 21.11
C THR A 319 -4.91 -26.72 21.23
N ASN A 320 -4.14 -26.87 20.16
CA ASN A 320 -2.69 -26.65 20.12
C ASN A 320 -2.31 -25.36 19.39
N ALA A 321 -3.26 -24.63 18.80
CA ALA A 321 -3.00 -23.37 18.13
C ALA A 321 -2.75 -22.26 19.16
N LYS A 322 -1.48 -21.79 19.24
CA LYS A 322 -1.07 -20.70 20.13
C LYS A 322 -0.75 -19.42 19.38
N TRP A 323 -0.75 -19.46 18.08
CA TRP A 323 -0.35 -18.35 17.22
C TRP A 323 -1.41 -18.06 16.17
N LEU A 324 -1.69 -16.76 15.97
CA LEU A 324 -2.49 -16.23 14.88
C LEU A 324 -1.60 -15.58 13.84
N ALA A 325 -1.63 -16.07 12.61
CA ALA A 325 -0.94 -15.41 11.50
C ALA A 325 -1.81 -14.31 10.88
N GLN A 326 -1.22 -13.16 10.63
CA GLN A 326 -1.89 -11.99 10.03
C GLN A 326 -1.12 -11.42 8.85
N GLY A 327 -1.86 -10.90 7.88
CA GLY A 327 -1.33 -10.24 6.69
C GLY A 327 -1.11 -8.74 6.86
N THR A 328 -0.75 -8.27 8.06
CA THR A 328 -0.39 -6.87 8.30
C THR A 328 0.80 -6.48 7.43
N ILE A 329 0.70 -5.37 6.72
CA ILE A 329 1.76 -4.82 5.88
C ILE A 329 2.28 -3.49 6.44
N TYR A 330 3.41 -3.02 5.93
CA TYR A 330 4.08 -1.83 6.48
C TYR A 330 3.22 -0.55 6.46
N PRO A 331 2.44 -0.25 5.40
CA PRO A 331 1.49 0.87 5.45
C PRO A 331 0.47 0.80 6.61
N ASP A 332 -0.06 -0.37 6.94
CA ASP A 332 -1.01 -0.54 8.06
C ASP A 332 -0.34 -0.17 9.39
N VAL A 333 0.93 -0.52 9.54
CA VAL A 333 1.72 -0.20 10.73
C VAL A 333 1.93 1.30 10.86
N ILE A 334 2.29 1.99 9.78
CA ILE A 334 2.48 3.45 9.74
C ILE A 334 1.18 4.17 10.09
N GLU A 335 0.05 3.79 9.47
CA GLU A 335 -1.26 4.40 9.71
C GLU A 335 -1.73 4.21 11.15
N SER A 336 -1.51 3.02 11.73
CA SER A 336 -1.87 2.74 13.12
C SER A 336 -1.05 3.54 14.12
N ALA A 337 0.22 3.78 13.85
CA ALA A 337 1.08 4.62 14.67
C ALA A 337 0.60 6.08 14.65
N ALA A 338 0.28 6.62 13.48
CA ALA A 338 -0.22 7.98 13.31
C ALA A 338 -1.56 8.22 14.01
N SER A 339 -2.48 7.26 13.97
CA SER A 339 -3.82 7.39 14.56
C SER A 339 -3.84 7.45 16.09
N LYS A 340 -2.88 6.80 16.77
CA LYS A 340 -2.84 6.70 18.24
C LYS A 340 -2.21 7.90 18.93
N THR A 341 -1.38 8.66 18.24
CA THR A 341 -0.55 9.69 18.88
C THR A 341 -0.75 11.08 18.33
N GLY A 342 -1.42 11.22 17.17
CA GLY A 342 -1.44 12.48 16.43
C GLY A 342 -0.04 12.92 15.96
N LYS A 343 0.98 12.10 16.26
CA LYS A 343 2.37 12.20 15.82
C LYS A 343 2.86 10.81 15.48
N ALA A 344 3.63 10.67 14.43
CA ALA A 344 4.24 9.39 14.11
C ALA A 344 5.30 9.05 15.18
N HIS A 345 5.11 8.01 15.95
CA HIS A 345 6.08 7.50 16.92
C HIS A 345 6.70 6.19 16.45
N VAL A 346 7.89 5.92 16.96
CA VAL A 346 8.61 4.65 16.80
C VAL A 346 7.65 3.47 16.98
N ILE A 347 7.64 2.58 16.03
CA ILE A 347 6.78 1.40 16.00
C ILE A 347 7.24 0.43 17.10
N LYS A 348 6.64 0.52 18.28
CA LYS A 348 6.82 -0.51 19.31
C LYS A 348 6.03 -1.76 18.95
N SER A 349 6.68 -2.90 19.11
CA SER A 349 6.32 -4.24 18.63
C SER A 349 5.02 -4.87 19.16
N HIS A 350 4.10 -4.13 19.79
CA HIS A 350 2.99 -4.70 20.54
C HIS A 350 1.62 -4.06 20.25
N HIS A 351 1.36 -3.56 19.02
CA HIS A 351 0.05 -2.99 18.73
C HIS A 351 -0.75 -3.88 17.79
N ASN A 352 -1.90 -4.31 18.28
CA ASN A 352 -2.92 -5.04 17.55
C ASN A 352 -3.49 -4.15 16.43
N VAL A 353 -3.01 -4.36 15.20
CA VAL A 353 -3.49 -3.72 13.98
C VAL A 353 -4.55 -4.65 13.38
N GLY A 354 -5.84 -4.29 13.47
CA GLY A 354 -6.86 -5.04 12.77
C GLY A 354 -8.06 -5.51 13.59
N GLY A 355 -8.34 -4.93 14.75
CA GLY A 355 -9.62 -5.12 15.45
C GLY A 355 -9.86 -6.52 16.03
N LEU A 356 -8.79 -7.24 16.38
CA LEU A 356 -8.89 -8.50 17.11
C LEU A 356 -9.42 -8.26 18.52
N PRO A 357 -10.17 -9.22 19.10
CA PRO A 357 -10.63 -9.12 20.49
C PRO A 357 -9.47 -8.97 21.47
N ASP A 358 -9.65 -8.10 22.46
CA ASP A 358 -8.65 -7.83 23.52
C ASP A 358 -8.41 -9.06 24.44
N ASP A 359 -9.29 -10.05 24.40
CA ASP A 359 -9.24 -11.30 25.17
C ASP A 359 -8.63 -12.48 24.41
N MET A 360 -8.11 -12.28 23.21
CA MET A 360 -7.46 -13.34 22.45
C MET A 360 -6.07 -13.64 23.05
N GLU A 361 -5.92 -14.85 23.62
CA GLU A 361 -4.68 -15.31 24.27
C GLU A 361 -3.58 -15.77 23.30
N MET A 362 -3.77 -15.62 21.96
CA MET A 362 -2.81 -16.06 20.96
C MET A 362 -1.73 -15.01 20.68
N GLY A 363 -0.50 -15.47 20.49
CA GLY A 363 0.58 -14.65 19.93
C GLY A 363 0.34 -14.35 18.45
N LEU A 364 0.88 -13.23 17.96
CA LEU A 364 0.76 -12.82 16.55
C LEU A 364 2.01 -13.22 15.75
N VAL A 365 1.78 -13.74 14.55
CA VAL A 365 2.80 -13.98 13.52
C VAL A 365 2.50 -13.08 12.32
N GLU A 366 3.31 -12.05 12.10
CA GLU A 366 3.07 -11.01 11.09
C GLU A 366 4.26 -10.93 10.10
N PRO A 367 4.41 -11.90 9.21
CA PRO A 367 5.61 -12.00 8.36
C PRO A 367 5.73 -10.89 7.31
N LEU A 368 4.65 -10.17 7.00
CA LEU A 368 4.62 -9.09 6.00
C LEU A 368 4.73 -7.69 6.61
N ARG A 369 4.87 -7.59 7.93
CA ARG A 369 4.78 -6.33 8.68
C ARG A 369 5.77 -5.24 8.22
N GLU A 370 6.89 -5.64 7.66
CA GLU A 370 7.94 -4.74 7.15
C GLU A 370 7.82 -4.46 5.64
N LEU A 371 6.83 -5.03 4.95
CA LEU A 371 6.74 -5.03 3.49
C LEU A 371 5.70 -4.06 2.97
N PHE A 372 6.02 -3.39 1.86
CA PHE A 372 5.03 -2.70 1.05
C PHE A 372 4.26 -3.68 0.16
N LYS A 373 3.09 -3.28 -0.31
CA LYS A 373 2.19 -4.12 -1.11
C LYS A 373 2.83 -4.67 -2.40
N ASP A 374 3.68 -3.88 -3.05
CA ASP A 374 4.39 -4.30 -4.25
C ASP A 374 5.48 -5.35 -3.95
N GLU A 375 6.13 -5.27 -2.78
CA GLU A 375 7.06 -6.29 -2.30
C GLU A 375 6.32 -7.59 -1.99
N VAL A 376 5.16 -7.52 -1.31
CA VAL A 376 4.31 -8.68 -1.05
C VAL A 376 3.92 -9.40 -2.35
N ARG A 377 3.56 -8.66 -3.40
CA ARG A 377 3.25 -9.26 -4.72
C ARG A 377 4.46 -9.93 -5.35
N LYS A 378 5.65 -9.31 -5.26
CA LYS A 378 6.89 -9.90 -5.79
C LYS A 378 7.25 -11.22 -5.11
N ILE A 379 7.24 -11.25 -3.76
CA ILE A 379 7.51 -12.49 -3.04
C ILE A 379 6.41 -13.53 -3.27
N GLY A 380 5.16 -13.11 -3.46
CA GLY A 380 4.07 -14.02 -3.84
C GLY A 380 4.32 -14.75 -5.15
N LEU A 381 4.86 -14.06 -6.17
CA LEU A 381 5.27 -14.69 -7.44
C LEU A 381 6.37 -15.73 -7.23
N GLU A 382 7.38 -15.41 -6.43
CA GLU A 382 8.48 -16.33 -6.13
C GLU A 382 8.04 -17.55 -5.30
N LEU A 383 6.99 -17.39 -4.49
CA LEU A 383 6.34 -18.49 -3.78
C LEU A 383 5.42 -19.34 -4.67
N GLY A 384 5.27 -19.01 -5.95
CA GLY A 384 4.50 -19.76 -6.94
C GLY A 384 3.02 -19.38 -7.05
N LEU A 385 2.59 -18.29 -6.42
CA LEU A 385 1.22 -17.80 -6.57
C LEU A 385 1.00 -17.23 -7.99
N PRO A 386 -0.16 -17.48 -8.63
CA PRO A 386 -0.43 -17.02 -9.97
C PRO A 386 -0.48 -15.49 -10.08
N TYR A 387 0.06 -14.94 -11.19
CA TYR A 387 0.07 -13.51 -11.46
C TYR A 387 -1.32 -12.87 -11.37
N ASN A 388 -2.33 -13.48 -11.98
CA ASN A 388 -3.70 -12.97 -12.00
C ASN A 388 -4.36 -12.92 -10.60
N MET A 389 -3.90 -13.71 -9.65
CA MET A 389 -4.32 -13.63 -8.25
C MET A 389 -3.63 -12.47 -7.52
N LEU A 390 -2.34 -12.31 -7.71
CA LEU A 390 -1.52 -11.30 -7.02
C LEU A 390 -1.80 -9.87 -7.53
N TYR A 391 -2.11 -9.73 -8.82
CA TYR A 391 -2.36 -8.44 -9.48
C TYR A 391 -3.84 -8.20 -9.78
N ARG A 392 -4.73 -8.94 -9.12
CA ARG A 392 -6.16 -8.67 -9.23
C ARG A 392 -6.52 -7.31 -8.64
N HIS A 393 -7.59 -6.72 -9.19
CA HIS A 393 -8.14 -5.48 -8.64
C HIS A 393 -8.53 -5.63 -7.17
N PRO A 394 -8.44 -4.56 -6.37
CA PRO A 394 -8.88 -4.58 -4.98
C PRO A 394 -10.32 -5.09 -4.85
N PHE A 395 -10.53 -5.92 -3.84
CA PHE A 395 -11.85 -6.36 -3.43
C PHE A 395 -11.98 -6.10 -1.93
N PRO A 396 -12.98 -5.31 -1.49
CA PRO A 396 -13.06 -4.89 -0.10
C PRO A 396 -13.35 -6.07 0.82
N GLY A 397 -12.94 -5.97 2.09
CA GLY A 397 -13.18 -7.00 3.10
C GLY A 397 -14.66 -7.39 3.26
N PRO A 398 -15.62 -6.43 3.27
CA PRO A 398 -17.05 -6.74 3.28
C PRO A 398 -17.59 -7.39 1.99
N GLY A 399 -16.78 -7.53 0.96
CA GLY A 399 -17.16 -8.16 -0.29
C GLY A 399 -18.30 -7.44 -1.01
N LEU A 400 -19.24 -8.20 -1.53
CA LEU A 400 -20.42 -7.66 -2.21
C LEU A 400 -21.36 -6.87 -1.27
N GLY A 401 -21.20 -7.00 0.06
CA GLY A 401 -22.01 -6.28 1.03
C GLY A 401 -21.97 -4.75 0.89
N VAL A 402 -20.84 -4.19 0.40
CA VAL A 402 -20.69 -2.76 0.12
C VAL A 402 -20.82 -2.42 -1.37
N ARG A 403 -21.21 -3.38 -2.19
CA ARG A 403 -21.52 -3.21 -3.61
C ARG A 403 -23.00 -3.46 -3.94
N VAL A 404 -23.77 -3.86 -2.92
CA VAL A 404 -25.24 -3.86 -2.92
C VAL A 404 -25.66 -2.64 -2.12
N LEU A 405 -26.20 -1.61 -2.78
CA LEU A 405 -26.67 -0.41 -2.08
C LEU A 405 -27.88 -0.73 -1.21
N GLY A 406 -27.87 -0.19 0.02
CA GLY A 406 -28.94 -0.45 0.98
C GLY A 406 -28.89 -1.87 1.55
N GLU A 407 -30.07 -2.48 1.77
CA GLU A 407 -30.19 -3.81 2.37
C GLU A 407 -29.58 -4.91 1.50
N VAL A 408 -28.75 -5.76 2.12
CA VAL A 408 -28.11 -6.90 1.46
C VAL A 408 -29.04 -8.10 1.46
N LYS A 409 -29.32 -8.64 0.26
CA LYS A 409 -30.15 -9.84 0.07
C LYS A 409 -29.43 -10.85 -0.81
N LYS A 410 -29.65 -12.15 -0.54
CA LYS A 410 -29.07 -13.21 -1.35
C LYS A 410 -29.34 -13.03 -2.85
N GLU A 411 -30.61 -12.74 -3.21
CA GLU A 411 -30.99 -12.49 -4.60
C GLU A 411 -30.15 -11.37 -5.25
N TYR A 412 -29.89 -10.29 -4.53
CA TYR A 412 -29.11 -9.15 -5.03
C TYR A 412 -27.64 -9.53 -5.22
N CYS A 413 -27.08 -10.26 -4.26
CA CYS A 413 -25.71 -10.77 -4.35
C CYS A 413 -25.54 -11.74 -5.53
N ASP A 414 -26.51 -12.64 -5.75
CA ASP A 414 -26.46 -13.63 -6.83
C ASP A 414 -26.55 -12.96 -8.22
N LEU A 415 -27.36 -11.92 -8.38
CA LEU A 415 -27.42 -11.13 -9.61
C LEU A 415 -26.14 -10.33 -9.82
N LEU A 416 -25.67 -9.67 -8.77
CA LEU A 416 -24.48 -8.82 -8.82
C LEU A 416 -23.23 -9.60 -9.18
N ARG A 417 -22.98 -10.77 -8.54
CA ARG A 417 -21.77 -11.56 -8.80
C ARG A 417 -21.70 -12.08 -10.24
N ARG A 418 -22.86 -12.39 -10.83
CA ARG A 418 -22.93 -12.80 -12.25
C ARG A 418 -22.66 -11.63 -13.20
N ALA A 419 -23.23 -10.45 -12.91
CA ALA A 419 -22.99 -9.24 -13.69
C ALA A 419 -21.52 -8.79 -13.58
N ASP A 420 -20.95 -8.83 -12.38
CA ASP A 420 -19.55 -8.49 -12.12
C ASP A 420 -18.59 -9.43 -12.86
N ALA A 421 -18.87 -10.74 -12.85
CA ALA A 421 -18.08 -11.73 -13.58
C ALA A 421 -18.04 -11.45 -15.08
N ILE A 422 -19.17 -11.06 -15.70
CA ILE A 422 -19.23 -10.69 -17.12
C ILE A 422 -18.37 -9.45 -17.39
N PHE A 423 -18.47 -8.44 -16.54
CA PHE A 423 -17.67 -7.21 -16.71
C PHE A 423 -16.17 -7.49 -16.64
N ILE A 424 -15.72 -8.24 -15.63
CA ILE A 424 -14.32 -8.61 -15.45
C ILE A 424 -13.82 -9.50 -16.60
N GLU A 425 -14.61 -10.48 -17.05
CA GLU A 425 -14.29 -11.33 -18.20
C GLU A 425 -14.06 -10.51 -19.49
N GLU A 426 -14.95 -9.57 -19.78
CA GLU A 426 -14.83 -8.70 -20.96
C GLU A 426 -13.63 -7.74 -20.85
N LEU A 427 -13.29 -7.24 -19.64
CA LEU A 427 -12.09 -6.44 -19.45
C LEU A 427 -10.81 -7.24 -19.77
N HIS A 428 -10.75 -8.51 -19.39
CA HIS A 428 -9.65 -9.40 -19.76
C HIS A 428 -9.63 -9.68 -21.25
N ALA A 429 -10.77 -10.00 -21.84
CA ALA A 429 -10.86 -10.30 -23.28
C ALA A 429 -10.49 -9.13 -24.20
N ALA A 430 -10.64 -7.90 -23.71
CA ALA A 430 -10.32 -6.67 -24.44
C ALA A 430 -8.94 -6.08 -24.08
N ASP A 431 -8.11 -6.76 -23.29
CA ASP A 431 -6.83 -6.26 -22.75
C ASP A 431 -6.96 -4.90 -22.01
N LEU A 432 -8.10 -4.68 -21.36
CA LEU A 432 -8.39 -3.46 -20.59
C LEU A 432 -8.19 -3.65 -19.09
N TYR A 433 -8.16 -4.88 -18.58
CA TYR A 433 -8.09 -5.16 -17.15
C TYR A 433 -6.90 -4.49 -16.47
N ASN A 434 -5.72 -4.59 -17.06
CA ASN A 434 -4.49 -3.98 -16.50
C ASN A 434 -4.33 -2.48 -16.83
N LYS A 435 -5.22 -1.91 -17.65
CA LYS A 435 -5.23 -0.47 -17.96
C LYS A 435 -6.04 0.33 -16.94
N VAL A 436 -6.95 -0.32 -16.23
CA VAL A 436 -7.72 0.30 -15.14
C VAL A 436 -7.18 -0.20 -13.79
N SER A 437 -7.23 0.65 -12.78
CA SER A 437 -6.70 0.33 -11.45
C SER A 437 -7.68 -0.48 -10.61
N GLN A 438 -8.97 -0.25 -10.81
CA GLN A 438 -10.06 -1.00 -10.17
C GLN A 438 -11.31 -0.94 -11.04
N ALA A 439 -11.98 -2.08 -11.21
CA ALA A 439 -13.25 -2.19 -11.90
C ALA A 439 -14.16 -3.20 -11.20
N PHE A 440 -15.44 -2.88 -11.13
CA PHE A 440 -16.47 -3.70 -10.50
C PHE A 440 -17.87 -3.25 -10.92
N THR A 441 -18.85 -4.07 -10.55
CA THR A 441 -20.27 -3.77 -10.73
C THR A 441 -20.91 -3.48 -9.38
N VAL A 442 -21.88 -2.57 -9.37
CA VAL A 442 -22.68 -2.16 -8.18
C VAL A 442 -24.13 -2.49 -8.44
N PHE A 443 -24.79 -3.13 -7.47
CA PHE A 443 -26.22 -3.40 -7.54
C PHE A 443 -27.02 -2.21 -7.01
N LEU A 444 -27.93 -1.69 -7.84
CA LEU A 444 -28.84 -0.60 -7.48
C LEU A 444 -30.22 -1.20 -7.19
N PRO A 445 -30.76 -1.06 -5.97
CA PRO A 445 -32.08 -1.62 -5.59
C PRO A 445 -33.25 -0.79 -6.13
N VAL A 446 -33.15 -0.43 -7.41
CA VAL A 446 -34.17 0.29 -8.15
C VAL A 446 -34.62 -0.52 -9.36
N ARG A 447 -35.91 -0.50 -9.65
CA ARG A 447 -36.46 -1.19 -10.81
C ARG A 447 -36.63 -0.24 -11.97
N SER A 448 -36.25 -0.71 -13.14
CA SER A 448 -36.41 0.01 -14.40
C SER A 448 -37.33 -0.76 -15.33
N VAL A 449 -38.14 -0.03 -16.06
CA VAL A 449 -38.97 -0.64 -17.10
C VAL A 449 -38.11 -1.11 -18.25
N GLY A 450 -38.30 -2.35 -18.64
CA GLY A 450 -37.75 -2.97 -19.87
C GLY A 450 -38.88 -3.51 -20.72
N VAL A 451 -38.61 -3.71 -22.00
CA VAL A 451 -39.50 -4.39 -22.93
C VAL A 451 -38.79 -5.65 -23.41
N MET A 452 -39.36 -6.80 -23.08
CA MET A 452 -38.86 -8.11 -23.54
C MET A 452 -39.98 -8.82 -24.30
N GLY A 453 -39.78 -8.98 -25.60
CA GLY A 453 -40.87 -9.41 -26.49
C GLY A 453 -42.00 -8.37 -26.49
N ASP A 454 -43.27 -8.80 -26.36
CA ASP A 454 -44.45 -7.91 -26.37
C ASP A 454 -44.85 -7.42 -24.95
N GLY A 455 -44.06 -7.74 -23.90
CA GLY A 455 -44.39 -7.48 -22.51
C GLY A 455 -43.49 -6.43 -21.85
N ARG A 456 -44.07 -5.60 -20.94
CA ARG A 456 -43.30 -4.77 -20.01
C ARG A 456 -42.81 -5.64 -18.87
N LYS A 457 -41.52 -5.49 -18.55
CA LYS A 457 -40.86 -6.12 -17.39
C LYS A 457 -40.21 -5.05 -16.52
N TYR A 458 -40.24 -5.25 -15.21
CA TYR A 458 -39.62 -4.34 -14.23
C TYR A 458 -38.50 -5.10 -13.52
N ASP A 459 -37.30 -4.93 -14.00
CA ASP A 459 -36.11 -5.59 -13.47
C ASP A 459 -35.13 -4.59 -12.86
N TRP A 460 -34.09 -5.12 -12.21
CA TRP A 460 -33.10 -4.36 -11.48
C TRP A 460 -32.11 -3.63 -12.40
N VAL A 461 -31.44 -2.65 -11.80
CA VAL A 461 -30.39 -1.85 -12.44
C VAL A 461 -29.04 -2.19 -11.81
N VAL A 462 -27.99 -2.23 -12.60
CA VAL A 462 -26.60 -2.30 -12.14
C VAL A 462 -25.80 -1.16 -12.72
N SER A 463 -24.79 -0.69 -11.95
CA SER A 463 -23.82 0.30 -12.39
C SER A 463 -22.46 -0.35 -12.58
N LEU A 464 -21.82 -0.10 -13.71
CA LEU A 464 -20.40 -0.42 -13.91
C LEU A 464 -19.57 0.73 -13.34
N ARG A 465 -18.51 0.40 -12.62
CA ARG A 465 -17.52 1.34 -12.11
C ARG A 465 -16.14 0.90 -12.56
N ALA A 466 -15.37 1.77 -13.21
CA ALA A 466 -13.96 1.56 -13.50
C ALA A 466 -13.20 2.86 -13.32
N VAL A 467 -12.05 2.80 -12.65
CA VAL A 467 -11.23 3.96 -12.34
C VAL A 467 -9.76 3.73 -12.68
N GLU A 468 -9.10 4.82 -13.00
CA GLU A 468 -7.65 4.93 -13.16
C GLU A 468 -7.10 5.78 -12.01
N THR A 469 -6.09 5.27 -11.32
CA THR A 469 -5.45 5.95 -10.19
C THR A 469 -4.01 5.47 -10.03
N ILE A 470 -3.17 6.32 -9.42
CA ILE A 470 -1.78 5.97 -9.09
C ILE A 470 -1.67 5.64 -7.59
N ASP A 471 -2.40 6.35 -6.75
CA ASP A 471 -2.23 6.37 -5.30
C ASP A 471 -3.49 5.98 -4.50
N PHE A 472 -4.62 5.77 -5.17
CA PHE A 472 -5.96 5.56 -4.59
C PHE A 472 -6.48 6.73 -3.74
N MET A 473 -5.72 7.81 -3.61
CA MET A 473 -6.14 9.06 -2.96
C MET A 473 -7.02 9.88 -3.92
N THR A 474 -6.57 10.00 -5.17
CA THR A 474 -7.31 10.58 -6.28
C THR A 474 -7.56 9.54 -7.35
N ALA A 475 -8.69 9.61 -8.03
CA ALA A 475 -9.02 8.69 -9.11
C ALA A 475 -9.87 9.37 -10.17
N HIS A 476 -9.61 9.03 -11.41
CA HIS A 476 -10.45 9.40 -12.55
C HIS A 476 -11.27 8.18 -12.99
N TRP A 477 -12.51 8.41 -13.46
CA TRP A 477 -13.25 7.34 -14.10
C TRP A 477 -12.55 6.93 -15.40
N ALA A 478 -12.49 5.65 -15.67
CA ALA A 478 -11.79 5.11 -16.83
C ALA A 478 -12.58 5.37 -18.12
N HIS A 479 -11.91 5.88 -19.15
CA HIS A 479 -12.49 6.12 -20.48
C HIS A 479 -12.56 4.82 -21.30
N LEU A 480 -13.43 3.89 -20.88
CA LEU A 480 -13.63 2.65 -21.61
C LEU A 480 -14.30 2.91 -22.96
N PRO A 481 -13.96 2.17 -24.05
CA PRO A 481 -14.58 2.33 -25.35
C PRO A 481 -16.10 2.12 -25.29
N TYR A 482 -16.86 2.94 -26.00
CA TYR A 482 -18.33 2.82 -26.02
C TYR A 482 -18.81 1.46 -26.54
N ASP A 483 -18.15 0.91 -27.56
CA ASP A 483 -18.49 -0.43 -28.09
C ASP A 483 -18.25 -1.52 -27.05
N PHE A 484 -17.21 -1.38 -26.24
CA PHE A 484 -16.94 -2.26 -25.09
C PHE A 484 -18.06 -2.17 -24.05
N LEU A 485 -18.44 -0.97 -23.63
CA LEU A 485 -19.53 -0.75 -22.69
C LEU A 485 -20.86 -1.30 -23.21
N GLY A 486 -21.12 -1.09 -24.50
CA GLY A 486 -22.29 -1.66 -25.20
C GLY A 486 -22.29 -3.19 -25.17
N LYS A 487 -21.15 -3.82 -25.41
CA LYS A 487 -20.99 -5.28 -25.36
C LYS A 487 -21.25 -5.83 -23.96
N VAL A 488 -20.64 -5.23 -22.94
CA VAL A 488 -20.85 -5.63 -21.53
C VAL A 488 -22.30 -5.50 -21.12
N SER A 489 -22.93 -4.36 -21.43
CA SER A 489 -24.34 -4.11 -21.17
C SER A 489 -25.24 -5.18 -21.82
N ASN A 490 -25.03 -5.48 -23.10
CA ASN A 490 -25.78 -6.49 -23.82
C ASN A 490 -25.63 -7.88 -23.19
N ARG A 491 -24.41 -8.27 -22.84
CA ARG A 491 -24.17 -9.56 -22.18
C ARG A 491 -24.88 -9.64 -20.83
N ILE A 492 -24.75 -8.62 -19.97
CA ILE A 492 -25.37 -8.60 -18.64
C ILE A 492 -26.90 -8.75 -18.77
N ILE A 493 -27.53 -7.96 -19.63
CA ILE A 493 -29.00 -7.98 -19.80
C ILE A 493 -29.48 -9.33 -20.35
N ASN A 494 -28.73 -9.96 -21.26
CA ASN A 494 -29.13 -11.22 -21.87
C ASN A 494 -28.80 -12.46 -21.03
N GLU A 495 -27.68 -12.42 -20.27
CA GLU A 495 -27.20 -13.59 -19.53
C GLU A 495 -27.63 -13.59 -18.06
N VAL A 496 -27.94 -12.41 -17.48
CA VAL A 496 -28.37 -12.27 -16.07
C VAL A 496 -29.85 -11.91 -16.00
N ASN A 497 -30.69 -12.94 -15.98
CA ASN A 497 -32.13 -12.72 -15.84
C ASN A 497 -32.46 -12.01 -14.52
N GLY A 498 -33.18 -10.88 -14.58
CA GLY A 498 -33.50 -10.00 -13.46
C GLY A 498 -32.81 -8.64 -13.53
N ILE A 499 -31.91 -8.42 -14.50
CA ILE A 499 -31.29 -7.11 -14.77
C ILE A 499 -31.76 -6.64 -16.15
N SER A 500 -32.35 -5.44 -16.23
CA SER A 500 -32.84 -4.84 -17.48
C SER A 500 -32.12 -3.55 -17.87
N ARG A 501 -31.26 -3.03 -17.03
CA ARG A 501 -30.53 -1.77 -17.29
C ARG A 501 -29.15 -1.79 -16.70
N VAL A 502 -28.19 -1.31 -17.48
CA VAL A 502 -26.80 -1.09 -17.09
C VAL A 502 -26.47 0.39 -17.27
N VAL A 503 -25.86 1.00 -16.26
CA VAL A 503 -25.34 2.37 -16.30
C VAL A 503 -23.83 2.35 -16.06
N TYR A 504 -23.15 3.46 -16.38
CA TYR A 504 -21.71 3.61 -16.15
C TYR A 504 -21.44 4.83 -15.28
N ASP A 505 -20.73 4.65 -14.18
CA ASP A 505 -20.39 5.72 -13.25
C ASP A 505 -19.18 6.53 -13.75
N ILE A 506 -19.39 7.80 -14.04
CA ILE A 506 -18.39 8.76 -14.54
C ILE A 506 -17.92 9.75 -13.47
N SER A 507 -18.00 9.38 -12.20
CA SER A 507 -17.61 10.25 -11.10
C SER A 507 -16.11 10.08 -10.77
N GLY A 508 -15.43 11.22 -10.55
CA GLY A 508 -14.04 11.25 -10.09
C GLY A 508 -13.94 11.27 -8.55
N LYS A 509 -12.80 10.86 -8.03
CA LYS A 509 -12.46 10.99 -6.60
C LYS A 509 -11.38 12.08 -6.45
N PRO A 510 -11.56 13.12 -5.66
CA PRO A 510 -12.81 13.54 -5.05
C PRO A 510 -13.84 14.11 -6.05
N PRO A 511 -15.11 14.39 -5.72
CA PRO A 511 -15.71 14.22 -4.38
C PRO A 511 -16.26 12.81 -4.13
N ALA A 512 -16.49 12.00 -5.17
CA ALA A 512 -16.92 10.61 -4.97
C ALA A 512 -15.79 9.75 -4.42
N THR A 513 -16.15 8.61 -3.81
CA THR A 513 -15.21 7.53 -3.49
C THR A 513 -15.08 6.56 -4.66
N ILE A 514 -14.13 5.62 -4.61
CA ILE A 514 -14.02 4.56 -5.61
C ILE A 514 -15.15 3.55 -5.41
N GLU A 515 -15.24 2.95 -4.21
CA GLU A 515 -16.41 2.14 -3.83
C GLU A 515 -17.59 3.07 -3.55
N TRP A 516 -18.81 2.56 -3.68
CA TRP A 516 -20.03 3.35 -3.48
C TRP A 516 -20.49 3.41 -2.01
N GLU A 517 -20.16 2.37 -1.23
CA GLU A 517 -20.41 2.27 0.21
C GLU A 517 -19.17 1.93 1.04
#